data_1b7607963203c7598bdbd4b679e39246
#
_entry.id   1b7607963203c7598bdbd4b679e39246
#
_cell.length_a   1.000
_cell.length_b   1.000
_cell.length_c   1.000
_cell.angle_alpha   90.00
_cell.angle_beta   90.00
_cell.angle_gamma   90.00
#
_symmetry.space_group_name_H-M   'P 1'
#
loop_
_entity.id
_entity.type
_entity.pdbx_description
1 polymer ?
#
loop_
_entity_poly.entity_id
_entity_poly.type
_entity_poly.pdbx_seq_one_letter_code
_entity_poly.pdbx_strand_id
1 'polypeptide(L)'
;MKKVLQILFAITVAFSSHASAEFKFSDLYLVTEVEEGISGHEVDESIKQLSISEGILHVAMFPLSKQVEQVTGKPFRHLSIHNICDAKTASILADVSDAFVIVMPCRIAVVEGKDGKLRMWSMNPSMISMMGMPAEAKRLAQEISTKISN
;
A
#
# COMPACT_ATOMS: atom_id res chain seq x y z
N MET A 1 7.09 -35.93 67.95
CA MET A 1 6.11 -36.04 66.83
C MET A 1 6.11 -34.70 66.12
N LYS A 2 6.88 -34.60 65.04
CA LYS A 2 7.07 -33.35 64.28
C LYS A 2 6.09 -33.39 63.08
N LYS A 3 5.15 -32.42 63.06
CA LYS A 3 4.27 -32.22 61.89
C LYS A 3 5.06 -31.39 60.87
N VAL A 4 5.36 -32.05 59.74
CA VAL A 4 5.92 -31.38 58.55
C VAL A 4 4.76 -30.75 57.77
N LEU A 5 4.71 -29.42 57.77
CA LEU A 5 3.77 -28.65 57.00
C LEU A 5 4.34 -28.52 55.59
N GLN A 6 3.79 -29.23 54.61
CA GLN A 6 4.13 -29.08 53.22
C GLN A 6 3.40 -27.86 52.65
N ILE A 7 4.14 -26.80 52.36
CA ILE A 7 3.65 -25.66 51.62
C ILE A 7 3.79 -25.98 50.12
N LEU A 8 2.69 -26.33 49.50
CA LEU A 8 2.58 -26.45 48.05
C LEU A 8 2.54 -25.03 47.46
N PHE A 9 3.68 -24.56 46.89
CA PHE A 9 3.77 -23.35 46.13
C PHE A 9 3.28 -23.62 44.71
N ALA A 10 2.00 -23.34 44.44
CA ALA A 10 1.43 -23.40 43.11
C ALA A 10 1.99 -22.24 42.26
N ILE A 11 2.99 -22.54 41.44
CA ILE A 11 3.47 -21.56 40.43
C ILE A 11 2.46 -21.59 39.29
N THR A 12 1.54 -20.65 39.30
CA THR A 12 0.70 -20.31 38.13
C THR A 12 1.56 -19.62 37.08
N VAL A 13 2.08 -20.38 36.13
CA VAL A 13 2.68 -19.85 34.92
C VAL A 13 1.56 -19.24 34.08
N ALA A 14 1.39 -17.93 34.18
CA ALA A 14 0.54 -17.17 33.26
C ALA A 14 1.18 -17.24 31.88
N PHE A 15 0.69 -18.14 31.05
CA PHE A 15 0.95 -18.10 29.60
C PHE A 15 0.31 -16.83 29.06
N SER A 16 1.10 -15.75 28.98
CA SER A 16 0.73 -14.59 28.19
C SER A 16 0.73 -15.04 26.72
N SER A 17 -0.44 -15.45 26.23
CA SER A 17 -0.66 -15.62 24.80
C SER A 17 -0.46 -14.27 24.14
N HIS A 18 0.73 -14.04 23.61
CA HIS A 18 0.96 -12.95 22.66
C HIS A 18 0.13 -13.30 21.43
N ALA A 19 -1.06 -12.73 21.35
CA ALA A 19 -1.84 -12.76 20.12
C ALA A 19 -1.02 -12.00 19.07
N SER A 20 -0.25 -12.73 18.28
CA SER A 20 0.33 -12.18 17.05
C SER A 20 -0.84 -11.76 16.20
N ALA A 21 -0.97 -10.45 15.95
CA ALA A 21 -1.98 -9.95 15.03
C ALA A 21 -1.79 -10.67 13.69
N GLU A 22 -2.78 -11.46 13.28
CA GLU A 22 -2.74 -12.18 12.01
C GLU A 22 -2.78 -11.15 10.88
N PHE A 23 -1.75 -11.16 10.04
CA PHE A 23 -1.66 -10.29 8.88
C PHE A 23 -2.75 -10.65 7.87
N LYS A 24 -3.58 -9.67 7.50
CA LYS A 24 -4.67 -9.83 6.54
C LYS A 24 -4.33 -9.18 5.22
N PHE A 25 -4.83 -9.73 4.12
CA PHE A 25 -4.65 -9.13 2.80
C PHE A 25 -5.14 -7.66 2.73
N SER A 26 -6.18 -7.32 3.48
CA SER A 26 -6.69 -5.95 3.61
C SER A 26 -5.69 -4.96 4.21
N ASP A 27 -4.67 -5.43 4.92
CA ASP A 27 -3.66 -4.57 5.53
C ASP A 27 -2.64 -4.06 4.50
N LEU A 28 -2.60 -4.71 3.31
CA LEU A 28 -1.67 -4.38 2.22
C LEU A 28 -1.99 -3.09 1.49
N TYR A 29 -3.24 -2.64 1.51
CA TYR A 29 -3.70 -1.58 0.63
C TYR A 29 -4.58 -0.55 1.33
N LEU A 30 -4.63 0.64 0.75
CA LEU A 30 -5.61 1.68 1.04
C LEU A 30 -6.59 1.77 -0.13
N VAL A 31 -7.83 2.12 0.16
CA VAL A 31 -8.89 2.33 -0.83
C VAL A 31 -9.54 3.68 -0.58
N THR A 32 -9.68 4.47 -1.64
CA THR A 32 -10.41 5.73 -1.62
C THR A 32 -11.54 5.65 -2.64
N GLU A 33 -12.78 5.89 -2.24
CA GLU A 33 -13.91 6.00 -3.17
C GLU A 33 -13.82 7.31 -3.94
N VAL A 34 -14.10 7.26 -5.23
CA VAL A 34 -14.23 8.43 -6.10
C VAL A 34 -15.66 8.93 -6.03
N GLU A 35 -15.86 10.24 -6.08
CA GLU A 35 -17.19 10.86 -6.08
C GLU A 35 -18.03 10.38 -7.27
N GLU A 36 -19.34 10.27 -7.05
CA GLU A 36 -20.27 9.86 -8.10
C GLU A 36 -20.27 10.85 -9.26
N GLY A 37 -20.32 10.32 -10.49
CA GLY A 37 -20.34 11.11 -11.71
C GLY A 37 -18.96 11.42 -12.30
N ILE A 38 -17.87 11.13 -11.58
CA ILE A 38 -16.51 11.25 -12.11
C ILE A 38 -16.15 9.96 -12.85
N SER A 39 -15.70 10.08 -14.09
CA SER A 39 -15.26 8.94 -14.89
C SER A 39 -13.83 8.50 -14.54
N GLY A 40 -13.51 7.23 -14.82
CA GLY A 40 -12.14 6.72 -14.64
C GLY A 40 -11.10 7.49 -15.46
N HIS A 41 -11.48 8.00 -16.63
CA HIS A 41 -10.59 8.82 -17.46
C HIS A 41 -10.27 10.19 -16.79
N GLU A 42 -11.25 10.83 -16.18
CA GLU A 42 -11.04 12.08 -15.43
C GLU A 42 -10.12 11.86 -14.24
N VAL A 43 -10.27 10.73 -13.53
CA VAL A 43 -9.34 10.36 -12.43
C VAL A 43 -7.93 10.13 -12.97
N ASP A 44 -7.78 9.40 -14.10
CA ASP A 44 -6.48 9.14 -14.72
C ASP A 44 -5.77 10.45 -15.07
N GLU A 45 -6.47 11.43 -15.66
CA GLU A 45 -5.91 12.74 -15.98
C GLU A 45 -5.59 13.56 -14.73
N SER A 46 -6.44 13.50 -13.70
CA SER A 46 -6.20 14.18 -12.43
C SER A 46 -4.93 13.66 -11.74
N ILE A 47 -4.71 12.34 -11.70
CA ILE A 47 -3.48 11.75 -11.15
C ILE A 47 -2.24 12.28 -11.87
N LYS A 48 -2.26 12.39 -13.19
CA LYS A 48 -1.14 12.95 -13.96
C LYS A 48 -0.86 14.40 -13.59
N GLN A 49 -1.90 15.24 -13.52
CA GLN A 49 -1.77 16.66 -13.22
C GLN A 49 -1.29 16.89 -11.77
N LEU A 50 -1.88 16.19 -10.80
CA LEU A 50 -1.49 16.30 -9.40
C LEU A 50 -0.07 15.79 -9.17
N SER A 51 0.35 14.72 -9.83
CA SER A 51 1.74 14.26 -9.74
C SER A 51 2.74 15.36 -10.13
N ILE A 52 2.46 16.09 -11.19
CA ILE A 52 3.32 17.21 -11.64
C ILE A 52 3.33 18.33 -10.61
N SER A 53 2.18 18.75 -10.08
CA SER A 53 2.08 19.84 -9.10
C SER A 53 2.79 19.52 -7.78
N GLU A 54 2.78 18.25 -7.34
CA GLU A 54 3.48 17.78 -6.15
C GLU A 54 4.97 17.47 -6.37
N GLY A 55 5.48 17.70 -7.58
CA GLY A 55 6.87 17.41 -7.94
C GLY A 55 7.19 15.90 -7.96
N ILE A 56 6.17 15.08 -8.17
CA ILE A 56 6.29 13.62 -8.32
C ILE A 56 6.27 13.30 -9.83
N LEU A 57 7.16 12.41 -10.27
CA LEU A 57 7.15 11.96 -11.65
C LEU A 57 6.00 10.97 -11.88
N HIS A 58 5.14 11.29 -12.85
CA HIS A 58 4.25 10.30 -13.43
C HIS A 58 5.03 9.49 -14.46
N VAL A 59 5.50 8.30 -14.06
CA VAL A 59 6.44 7.48 -14.84
C VAL A 59 5.75 6.79 -16.01
N ALA A 60 4.59 6.18 -15.76
CA ALA A 60 3.81 5.46 -16.76
C ALA A 60 2.38 5.24 -16.29
N MET A 61 1.47 5.04 -17.25
CA MET A 61 0.11 4.54 -17.01
C MET A 61 -0.15 3.33 -17.90
N PHE A 62 -0.70 2.28 -17.31
CA PHE A 62 -1.11 1.06 -18.01
C PHE A 62 -2.63 1.02 -18.10
N PRO A 63 -3.23 1.19 -19.29
CA PRO A 63 -4.67 1.09 -19.48
C PRO A 63 -5.07 -0.39 -19.52
N LEU A 64 -5.08 -1.05 -18.39
CA LEU A 64 -5.24 -2.51 -18.29
C LEU A 64 -6.59 -2.98 -18.82
N SER A 65 -7.68 -2.19 -18.67
CA SER A 65 -8.96 -2.48 -19.30
C SER A 65 -8.85 -2.66 -20.83
N LYS A 66 -8.07 -1.79 -21.49
CA LYS A 66 -7.85 -1.89 -22.94
C LYS A 66 -7.09 -3.15 -23.35
N GLN A 67 -6.14 -3.57 -22.54
CA GLN A 67 -5.41 -4.83 -22.77
C GLN A 67 -6.34 -6.04 -22.60
N VAL A 68 -7.20 -6.02 -21.57
CA VAL A 68 -8.22 -7.07 -21.38
C VAL A 68 -9.19 -7.11 -22.55
N GLU A 69 -9.69 -5.96 -23.02
CA GLU A 69 -10.58 -5.88 -24.19
C GLU A 69 -9.93 -6.45 -25.45
N GLN A 70 -8.65 -6.15 -25.69
CA GLN A 70 -7.90 -6.68 -26.84
C GLN A 70 -7.79 -8.21 -26.81
N VAL A 71 -7.54 -8.79 -25.63
CA VAL A 71 -7.36 -10.25 -25.49
C VAL A 71 -8.69 -10.99 -25.49
N THR A 72 -9.74 -10.42 -24.88
CA THR A 72 -11.01 -11.09 -24.70
C THR A 72 -12.03 -10.80 -25.81
N GLY A 73 -11.82 -9.72 -26.57
CA GLY A 73 -12.76 -9.22 -27.58
C GLY A 73 -14.06 -8.65 -27.00
N LYS A 74 -14.09 -8.36 -25.69
CA LYS A 74 -15.29 -7.87 -24.98
C LYS A 74 -14.97 -6.58 -24.20
N PRO A 75 -15.93 -5.63 -24.14
CA PRO A 75 -15.79 -4.46 -23.29
C PRO A 75 -15.47 -4.85 -21.84
N PHE A 76 -14.60 -4.09 -21.21
CA PHE A 76 -14.24 -4.30 -19.82
C PHE A 76 -14.39 -3.01 -19.01
N ARG A 77 -14.77 -3.14 -17.74
CA ARG A 77 -14.87 -2.02 -16.80
C ARG A 77 -13.56 -1.26 -16.70
N HIS A 78 -13.61 0.00 -16.29
CA HIS A 78 -12.40 0.82 -16.19
C HIS A 78 -11.39 0.19 -15.22
N LEU A 79 -10.16 0.07 -15.69
CA LEU A 79 -9.04 -0.46 -14.94
C LEU A 79 -7.73 0.13 -15.50
N SER A 80 -7.09 0.99 -14.72
CA SER A 80 -5.80 1.58 -15.05
C SER A 80 -4.84 1.46 -13.88
N ILE A 81 -3.53 1.50 -14.15
CA ILE A 81 -2.47 1.48 -13.14
C ILE A 81 -1.49 2.60 -13.46
N HIS A 82 -1.37 3.55 -12.54
CA HIS A 82 -0.40 4.64 -12.59
C HIS A 82 0.84 4.27 -11.78
N ASN A 83 2.00 4.52 -12.36
CA ASN A 83 3.29 4.44 -11.68
C ASN A 83 3.79 5.85 -11.44
N ILE A 84 3.99 6.21 -10.18
CA ILE A 84 4.47 7.52 -9.75
C ILE A 84 5.74 7.35 -8.92
N CYS A 85 6.68 8.29 -9.03
CA CYS A 85 7.96 8.18 -8.34
C CYS A 85 8.54 9.55 -7.99
N ASP A 86 8.98 9.70 -6.75
CA ASP A 86 9.89 10.78 -6.36
C ASP A 86 11.32 10.31 -6.61
N ALA A 87 11.95 10.79 -7.69
CA ALA A 87 13.26 10.33 -8.12
C ALA A 87 14.36 10.58 -7.08
N LYS A 88 14.26 11.67 -6.29
CA LYS A 88 15.21 11.98 -5.23
C LYS A 88 15.11 10.96 -4.10
N THR A 89 13.91 10.66 -3.64
CA THR A 89 13.69 9.63 -2.62
C THR A 89 14.09 8.25 -3.14
N ALA A 90 13.78 7.94 -4.40
CA ALA A 90 14.15 6.68 -5.01
C ALA A 90 15.66 6.45 -5.03
N SER A 91 16.47 7.49 -5.36
CA SER A 91 17.93 7.38 -5.33
C SER A 91 18.45 7.09 -3.92
N ILE A 92 17.94 7.80 -2.91
CA ILE A 92 18.37 7.58 -1.51
C ILE A 92 18.02 6.15 -1.04
N LEU A 93 16.82 5.67 -1.39
CA LEU A 93 16.41 4.31 -1.03
C LEU A 93 17.26 3.25 -1.73
N ALA A 94 17.60 3.45 -3.00
CA ALA A 94 18.48 2.55 -3.74
C ALA A 94 19.91 2.52 -3.13
N ASP A 95 20.42 3.67 -2.68
CA ASP A 95 21.73 3.74 -1.97
C ASP A 95 21.69 3.00 -0.63
N VAL A 96 20.54 2.96 0.05
CA VAL A 96 20.38 2.15 1.27
C VAL A 96 20.39 0.66 0.96
N SER A 97 19.70 0.22 -0.10
CA SER A 97 19.69 -1.16 -0.59
C SER A 97 19.02 -1.25 -1.97
N ASP A 98 19.64 -1.95 -2.90
CA ASP A 98 19.07 -2.28 -4.21
C ASP A 98 17.71 -2.98 -4.12
N ALA A 99 17.46 -3.69 -3.01
CA ALA A 99 16.20 -4.39 -2.78
C ALA A 99 14.98 -3.44 -2.76
N PHE A 100 15.16 -2.14 -2.47
CA PHE A 100 14.07 -1.18 -2.52
C PHE A 100 13.49 -0.94 -3.91
N VAL A 101 14.25 -1.27 -4.96
CA VAL A 101 13.75 -1.19 -6.35
C VAL A 101 12.52 -2.08 -6.58
N ILE A 102 12.36 -3.16 -5.79
CA ILE A 102 11.20 -4.06 -5.89
C ILE A 102 9.88 -3.35 -5.54
N VAL A 103 9.91 -2.40 -4.59
CA VAL A 103 8.73 -1.66 -4.14
C VAL A 103 8.54 -0.33 -4.86
N MET A 104 9.44 0.04 -5.73
CA MET A 104 9.37 1.23 -6.58
C MET A 104 8.98 0.88 -8.03
N PRO A 105 8.31 1.74 -8.77
CA PRO A 105 7.63 2.97 -8.34
C PRO A 105 6.36 2.69 -7.53
N CYS A 106 5.86 3.70 -6.80
CA CYS A 106 4.56 3.61 -6.14
C CYS A 106 3.46 3.44 -7.19
N ARG A 107 2.43 2.66 -6.86
CA ARG A 107 1.31 2.38 -7.76
C ARG A 107 0.01 2.91 -7.19
N ILE A 108 -0.77 3.54 -8.07
CA ILE A 108 -2.17 3.88 -7.83
C ILE A 108 -2.98 3.17 -8.93
N ALA A 109 -3.89 2.29 -8.54
CA ALA A 109 -4.82 1.68 -9.48
C ALA A 109 -6.18 2.37 -9.40
N VAL A 110 -6.75 2.72 -10.55
CA VAL A 110 -8.11 3.25 -10.68
C VAL A 110 -8.98 2.12 -11.20
N VAL A 111 -9.96 1.72 -10.40
CA VAL A 111 -10.75 0.50 -10.64
C VAL A 111 -12.24 0.78 -10.51
N GLU A 112 -12.97 0.57 -11.57
CA GLU A 112 -14.42 0.45 -11.50
C GLU A 112 -14.79 -0.93 -10.95
N GLY A 113 -15.44 -0.95 -9.80
CA GLY A 113 -15.89 -2.17 -9.15
C GLY A 113 -16.98 -2.88 -9.95
N LYS A 114 -17.31 -4.12 -9.60
CA LYS A 114 -18.47 -4.83 -10.15
C LYS A 114 -19.81 -4.18 -9.76
N ASP A 115 -19.78 -3.36 -8.73
CA ASP A 115 -20.88 -2.54 -8.24
C ASP A 115 -21.01 -1.20 -8.99
N GLY A 116 -20.18 -0.96 -10.02
CA GLY A 116 -20.16 0.26 -10.82
C GLY A 116 -19.48 1.45 -10.12
N LYS A 117 -19.02 1.31 -8.87
CA LYS A 117 -18.33 2.38 -8.15
C LYS A 117 -16.85 2.43 -8.53
N LEU A 118 -16.37 3.64 -8.75
CA LEU A 118 -14.96 3.88 -9.04
C LEU A 118 -14.17 4.07 -7.73
N ARG A 119 -13.01 3.45 -7.63
CA ARG A 119 -12.13 3.51 -6.46
C ARG A 119 -10.68 3.60 -6.88
N MET A 120 -9.90 4.35 -6.09
CA MET A 120 -8.45 4.34 -6.17
C MET A 120 -7.89 3.39 -5.11
N TRP A 121 -6.90 2.61 -5.51
CA TRP A 121 -6.21 1.62 -4.69
C TRP A 121 -4.73 1.93 -4.67
N SER A 122 -4.13 1.97 -3.49
CA SER A 122 -2.68 2.13 -3.34
C SER A 122 -2.13 1.17 -2.30
N MET A 123 -0.82 0.94 -2.33
CA MET A 123 -0.17 0.18 -1.26
C MET A 123 -0.27 0.95 0.06
N ASN A 124 -0.58 0.25 1.14
CA ASN A 124 -0.60 0.84 2.47
C ASN A 124 0.84 1.13 2.93
N PRO A 125 1.21 2.40 3.15
CA PRO A 125 2.57 2.77 3.55
C PRO A 125 3.02 2.21 4.89
N SER A 126 2.07 1.89 5.78
CA SER A 126 2.41 1.25 7.06
C SER A 126 3.08 -0.11 6.87
N MET A 127 2.85 -0.78 5.73
CA MET A 127 3.53 -2.01 5.35
C MET A 127 5.04 -1.84 5.26
N ILE A 128 5.49 -0.68 4.78
CA ILE A 128 6.91 -0.36 4.68
C ILE A 128 7.55 -0.37 6.07
N SER A 129 6.86 0.14 7.10
CA SER A 129 7.36 0.11 8.48
C SER A 129 7.47 -1.31 9.06
N MET A 130 6.66 -2.25 8.59
CA MET A 130 6.69 -3.66 9.02
C MET A 130 7.83 -4.46 8.37
N MET A 131 8.43 -3.98 7.29
CA MET A 131 9.48 -4.67 6.52
C MET A 131 10.87 -4.62 7.17
N GLY A 132 11.01 -4.24 8.45
CA GLY A 132 12.30 -4.21 9.14
C GLY A 132 13.31 -3.19 8.59
N MET A 133 12.83 -2.16 7.87
CA MET A 133 13.66 -1.18 7.18
C MET A 133 14.42 -0.24 8.11
N PRO A 134 15.55 0.31 7.68
CA PRO A 134 16.25 1.39 8.39
C PRO A 134 15.33 2.59 8.67
N ALA A 135 15.60 3.30 9.76
CA ALA A 135 14.77 4.42 10.20
C ALA A 135 14.61 5.51 9.13
N GLU A 136 15.68 5.79 8.39
CA GLU A 136 15.68 6.76 7.28
C GLU A 136 14.74 6.33 6.15
N ALA A 137 14.78 5.08 5.73
CA ALA A 137 13.90 4.55 4.71
C ALA A 137 12.42 4.63 5.13
N LYS A 138 12.12 4.35 6.41
CA LYS A 138 10.76 4.53 6.97
C LYS A 138 10.29 5.97 6.90
N ARG A 139 11.14 6.93 7.28
CA ARG A 139 10.83 8.36 7.23
C ARG A 139 10.51 8.80 5.80
N LEU A 140 11.36 8.45 4.84
CA LEU A 140 11.18 8.79 3.43
C LEU A 140 9.89 8.18 2.84
N ALA A 141 9.60 6.93 3.18
CA ALA A 141 8.37 6.27 2.76
C ALA A 141 7.11 6.97 3.33
N GLN A 142 7.15 7.45 4.56
CA GLN A 142 6.08 8.23 5.17
C GLN A 142 5.90 9.59 4.49
N GLU A 143 7.00 10.29 4.15
CA GLU A 143 6.94 11.56 3.44
C GLU A 143 6.29 11.42 2.06
N ILE A 144 6.67 10.38 1.29
CA ILE A 144 6.05 10.10 -0.01
C ILE A 144 4.57 9.72 0.16
N SER A 145 4.25 8.91 1.16
CA SER A 145 2.85 8.57 1.45
C SER A 145 1.99 9.80 1.71
N THR A 146 2.49 10.76 2.49
CA THR A 146 1.77 11.99 2.78
C THR A 146 1.53 12.81 1.50
N LYS A 147 2.54 12.91 0.62
CA LYS A 147 2.39 13.59 -0.67
C LYS A 147 1.35 12.95 -1.61
N ILE A 148 1.23 11.63 -1.55
CA ILE A 148 0.27 10.87 -2.39
C ILE A 148 -1.15 10.95 -1.84
N SER A 149 -1.31 11.18 -0.53
CA SER A 149 -2.62 11.20 0.15
C SER A 149 -3.28 12.59 0.17
N ASN A 150 -2.55 13.65 -0.17
CA ASN A 150 -3.05 15.02 -0.28
C ASN A 150 -3.64 15.25 -1.67
#